data_0b9006a4459480ade185f025551282e3
#
_entry.id   0b9006a4459480ade185f025551282e3
#
_cell.length_a   1.000
_cell.length_b   1.000
_cell.length_c   1.000
_cell.angle_alpha   90.00
_cell.angle_beta   90.00
_cell.angle_gamma   90.00
#
_symmetry.space_group_name_H-M   'P 1'
#
loop_
_entity.id
_entity.type
_entity.pdbx_description
1 polymer ?
#
loop_
_entity_poly.entity_id
_entity_poly.type
_entity_poly.pdbx_seq_one_letter_code
_entity_poly.pdbx_strand_id
1 'polypeptide(L)'
;MNVFHINMGDCVDMSVKYIFVTGGVVSGLGKGITAASLGRLLKQRGLKVTLQKFDPYLNVDPGTMSPYQHGEVFVTDDGAETDLDLGHYERFTDESLSINSSVTSGKIYWSILNRERSGEYLGGTVQVIPHITNEIKERVYRVGKNGTTDVVITEIGGTVGDIESRAFFEAIRQVASEVGRHNVMYIHVSLIVSIPGSKELKSKPTQNSVKDLLTLGIQPDVIVCRSDEDIPKSLRQKISLFCNVPVENVIPNLTAPILYEIPLMLEDDGLGDVVCKYFGLTGDAPDLIEWRTMVARAKAAQQTVRIALVGKYVSLRDAYLSVAEALTHGGIENDAQIDIEWVDSEKTGPAEMAKVFATCQGIIVPGGFGDRGVEGMVYAAQYARENGIPYFGICLGMQMAVIEYARHVAGLADAHSSELSETTRNPVIDLMPEQRDVTDKGGTMRLGTYPCKLVEGTKSFAAYGDAVIYERHRHRYEFNNAYREQLQAKGMVLSGISPSEKLVEIIELPEHPWFVGVQFHPEFKSRPNRAHPLFRDFIAAAKNLSE
;
A
#
# COMPACT_ATOMS: atom_id res chain seq x y z
N MET A 1 34.35 -26.16 23.92
CA MET A 1 33.46 -25.08 24.38
C MET A 1 33.95 -23.78 23.73
N ASN A 2 33.59 -23.55 22.48
CA ASN A 2 33.85 -22.27 21.85
C ASN A 2 32.60 -21.39 22.08
N VAL A 3 32.73 -20.46 23.00
CA VAL A 3 31.76 -19.39 23.23
C VAL A 3 31.74 -18.56 21.96
N PHE A 4 30.62 -18.61 21.26
CA PHE A 4 30.36 -17.74 20.11
C PHE A 4 30.47 -16.28 20.57
N HIS A 5 31.55 -15.61 20.22
CA HIS A 5 31.64 -14.18 20.29
C HIS A 5 30.70 -13.62 19.21
N ILE A 6 29.48 -13.32 19.62
CA ILE A 6 28.67 -12.36 18.90
C ILE A 6 29.48 -11.06 18.90
N ASN A 7 29.84 -10.60 17.71
CA ASN A 7 30.44 -9.28 17.59
C ASN A 7 29.41 -8.25 18.09
N MET A 8 29.48 -7.90 19.36
CA MET A 8 28.70 -6.79 19.96
C MET A 8 29.22 -5.44 19.46
N GLY A 9 29.52 -5.34 18.17
CA GLY A 9 30.06 -4.11 17.59
C GLY A 9 29.01 -3.02 17.32
N ASP A 10 27.74 -3.39 17.26
CA ASP A 10 26.67 -2.42 17.07
C ASP A 10 25.85 -2.34 18.36
N CYS A 11 26.06 -1.29 19.16
CA CYS A 11 25.16 -1.00 20.27
C CYS A 11 23.73 -0.86 19.74
N VAL A 12 22.85 -1.80 20.14
CA VAL A 12 21.40 -1.60 19.96
C VAL A 12 21.05 -0.35 20.76
N ASP A 13 20.42 0.63 20.11
CA ASP A 13 19.97 1.83 20.82
C ASP A 13 18.88 1.44 21.82
N MET A 14 19.26 1.41 23.10
CA MET A 14 18.40 1.03 24.22
C MET A 14 17.30 2.05 24.48
N SER A 15 17.34 3.20 23.83
CA SER A 15 16.30 4.24 23.91
C SER A 15 15.09 3.91 23.04
N VAL A 16 15.27 3.15 21.95
CA VAL A 16 14.22 2.79 21.01
C VAL A 16 13.20 1.84 21.64
N LYS A 17 11.92 2.12 21.46
CA LYS A 17 10.81 1.25 21.88
C LYS A 17 10.32 0.41 20.73
N TYR A 18 10.07 -0.88 20.98
CA TYR A 18 9.65 -1.85 19.97
C TYR A 18 8.22 -2.31 20.28
N ILE A 19 7.32 -2.14 19.32
CA ILE A 19 5.93 -2.62 19.40
C ILE A 19 5.75 -3.70 18.35
N PHE A 20 5.36 -4.89 18.77
CA PHE A 20 5.04 -6.00 17.87
C PHE A 20 3.54 -6.19 17.80
N VAL A 21 2.97 -5.98 16.60
CA VAL A 21 1.55 -6.21 16.33
C VAL A 21 1.37 -7.59 15.74
N THR A 22 0.71 -8.47 16.49
CA THR A 22 0.43 -9.85 16.12
C THR A 22 -1.07 -10.05 15.93
N GLY A 23 -1.48 -11.12 15.27
CA GLY A 23 -2.90 -11.42 15.10
C GLY A 23 -3.23 -12.89 15.23
N GLY A 24 -4.49 -13.15 15.51
CA GLY A 24 -4.99 -14.51 15.63
C GLY A 24 -6.45 -14.65 15.19
N VAL A 25 -6.92 -15.89 15.14
CA VAL A 25 -8.24 -16.34 14.68
C VAL A 25 -8.30 -16.45 13.14
N VAL A 26 -8.14 -15.35 12.40
CA VAL A 26 -8.13 -15.31 10.91
C VAL A 26 -7.21 -14.23 10.40
N SER A 27 -6.82 -14.32 9.13
CA SER A 27 -6.14 -13.24 8.40
C SER A 27 -7.11 -12.09 8.07
N GLY A 28 -6.59 -10.93 7.68
CA GLY A 28 -7.46 -9.80 7.29
C GLY A 28 -8.17 -9.08 8.45
N LEU A 29 -7.75 -9.30 9.70
CA LEU A 29 -8.34 -8.66 10.89
C LEU A 29 -8.07 -7.17 11.04
N GLY A 30 -7.24 -6.59 10.17
CA GLY A 30 -6.84 -5.19 10.27
C GLY A 30 -5.66 -4.94 11.22
N LYS A 31 -4.70 -5.89 11.31
CA LYS A 31 -3.42 -5.67 11.98
C LYS A 31 -2.70 -4.45 11.43
N GLY A 32 -2.60 -4.35 10.08
CA GLY A 32 -1.97 -3.24 9.38
C GLY A 32 -2.63 -1.90 9.72
N ILE A 33 -3.95 -1.84 9.69
CA ILE A 33 -4.70 -0.64 10.06
C ILE A 33 -4.51 -0.28 11.55
N THR A 34 -4.45 -1.28 12.44
CA THR A 34 -4.17 -1.04 13.87
C THR A 34 -2.75 -0.49 14.06
N ALA A 35 -1.76 -1.06 13.40
CA ALA A 35 -0.36 -0.60 13.44
C ALA A 35 -0.22 0.81 12.87
N ALA A 36 -0.82 1.07 11.70
CA ALA A 36 -0.82 2.37 11.03
C ALA A 36 -1.52 3.45 11.89
N SER A 37 -2.67 3.12 12.48
CA SER A 37 -3.41 4.02 13.37
C SER A 37 -2.60 4.37 14.60
N LEU A 38 -1.99 3.38 15.26
CA LEU A 38 -1.10 3.61 16.39
C LEU A 38 0.11 4.48 15.98
N GLY A 39 0.70 4.21 14.82
CA GLY A 39 1.78 5.02 14.27
C GLY A 39 1.37 6.49 14.13
N ARG A 40 0.16 6.75 13.60
CA ARG A 40 -0.41 8.11 13.53
C ARG A 40 -0.55 8.75 14.91
N LEU A 41 -1.15 8.02 15.86
CA LEU A 41 -1.39 8.54 17.21
C LEU A 41 -0.09 8.91 17.95
N LEU A 42 0.93 8.07 17.85
CA LEU A 42 2.22 8.32 18.47
C LEU A 42 2.97 9.49 17.79
N LYS A 43 2.89 9.56 16.45
CA LYS A 43 3.46 10.67 15.67
C LYS A 43 2.83 12.00 16.05
N GLN A 44 1.51 12.04 16.26
CA GLN A 44 0.80 13.25 16.68
C GLN A 44 1.10 13.66 18.14
N ARG A 45 1.72 12.78 18.92
CA ARG A 45 2.32 13.10 20.24
C ARG A 45 3.76 13.59 20.14
N GLY A 46 4.29 13.83 18.93
CA GLY A 46 5.64 14.32 18.69
C GLY A 46 6.72 13.23 18.66
N LEU A 47 6.34 11.94 18.69
CA LEU A 47 7.29 10.83 18.61
C LEU A 47 7.68 10.51 17.16
N LYS A 48 8.93 10.14 16.95
CA LYS A 48 9.44 9.66 15.66
C LYS A 48 9.17 8.16 15.54
N VAL A 49 8.24 7.80 14.67
CA VAL A 49 7.74 6.44 14.53
C VAL A 49 8.10 5.90 13.15
N THR A 50 8.56 4.66 13.08
CA THR A 50 8.68 3.92 11.82
C THR A 50 7.93 2.60 11.90
N LEU A 51 7.42 2.12 10.76
CA LEU A 51 6.66 0.88 10.66
C LEU A 51 7.38 -0.14 9.78
N GLN A 52 7.20 -1.41 10.14
CA GLN A 52 7.70 -2.56 9.38
C GLN A 52 6.61 -3.61 9.22
N LYS A 53 6.64 -4.30 8.08
CA LYS A 53 5.85 -5.50 7.79
C LYS A 53 6.76 -6.70 7.68
N PHE A 54 6.47 -7.75 8.43
CA PHE A 54 7.16 -9.05 8.36
C PHE A 54 6.19 -10.09 7.84
N ASP A 55 6.42 -10.57 6.60
CA ASP A 55 5.56 -11.53 5.92
C ASP A 55 6.14 -12.94 5.92
N PRO A 56 5.37 -13.95 6.31
CA PRO A 56 5.88 -15.31 6.49
C PRO A 56 6.06 -16.10 5.19
N TYR A 57 5.60 -15.62 4.05
CA TYR A 57 5.74 -16.33 2.77
C TYR A 57 7.20 -16.38 2.28
N LEU A 58 7.50 -17.38 1.43
CA LEU A 58 8.85 -17.66 0.91
C LEU A 58 9.22 -16.87 -0.35
N ASN A 59 8.32 -16.08 -0.90
CA ASN A 59 8.68 -15.16 -1.98
C ASN A 59 9.69 -14.13 -1.47
N VAL A 60 10.68 -13.80 -2.28
CA VAL A 60 11.67 -12.77 -1.91
C VAL A 60 10.99 -11.41 -1.78
N ASP A 61 10.09 -11.10 -2.70
CA ASP A 61 9.19 -9.95 -2.67
C ASP A 61 7.88 -10.30 -3.40
N PRO A 62 6.84 -9.46 -3.34
CA PRO A 62 5.58 -9.70 -4.02
C PRO A 62 5.60 -9.35 -5.52
N GLY A 63 6.70 -8.84 -6.08
CA GLY A 63 6.76 -8.30 -7.43
C GLY A 63 6.37 -9.29 -8.54
N THR A 64 6.57 -10.59 -8.32
CA THR A 64 6.19 -11.67 -9.24
C THR A 64 4.92 -12.39 -8.84
N MET A 65 4.27 -12.00 -7.74
CA MET A 65 3.05 -12.65 -7.27
C MET A 65 1.83 -12.20 -8.06
N SER A 66 0.84 -13.08 -8.16
CA SER A 66 -0.43 -12.74 -8.82
C SER A 66 -1.23 -11.75 -7.97
N PRO A 67 -1.70 -10.62 -8.53
CA PRO A 67 -2.58 -9.69 -7.83
C PRO A 67 -3.88 -10.33 -7.32
N TYR A 68 -4.33 -11.41 -7.94
CA TYR A 68 -5.51 -12.18 -7.48
C TYR A 68 -5.30 -12.94 -6.16
N GLN A 69 -4.04 -13.19 -5.78
CA GLN A 69 -3.72 -13.92 -4.54
C GLN A 69 -3.21 -13.00 -3.45
N HIS A 70 -2.51 -11.94 -3.83
CA HIS A 70 -1.76 -11.10 -2.90
C HIS A 70 -2.31 -9.67 -2.77
N GLY A 71 -3.17 -9.23 -3.69
CA GLY A 71 -3.55 -7.82 -3.80
C GLY A 71 -2.53 -7.01 -4.59
N GLU A 72 -2.54 -5.69 -4.42
CA GLU A 72 -1.60 -4.81 -5.11
C GLU A 72 -0.15 -5.00 -4.62
N VAL A 73 0.79 -4.74 -5.51
CA VAL A 73 2.20 -4.58 -5.15
C VAL A 73 2.47 -3.10 -4.97
N PHE A 74 2.71 -2.70 -3.72
CA PHE A 74 3.06 -1.31 -3.39
C PHE A 74 4.54 -1.07 -3.61
N VAL A 75 4.92 0.09 -4.17
CA VAL A 75 6.32 0.43 -4.44
C VAL A 75 6.74 1.63 -3.61
N THR A 76 7.87 1.49 -2.91
CA THR A 76 8.48 2.56 -2.11
C THR A 76 9.32 3.52 -2.95
N ASP A 77 9.75 4.65 -2.38
CA ASP A 77 10.59 5.63 -3.07
C ASP A 77 11.94 5.05 -3.54
N ASP A 78 12.51 4.14 -2.78
CA ASP A 78 13.77 3.44 -3.09
C ASP A 78 13.60 2.19 -3.99
N GLY A 79 12.39 1.97 -4.52
CA GLY A 79 12.11 0.95 -5.53
C GLY A 79 11.84 -0.45 -4.98
N ALA A 80 11.59 -0.60 -3.68
CA ALA A 80 11.18 -1.90 -3.15
C ALA A 80 9.74 -2.22 -3.55
N GLU A 81 9.53 -3.42 -4.11
CA GLU A 81 8.22 -4.03 -4.28
C GLU A 81 7.79 -4.66 -2.96
N THR A 82 6.64 -4.26 -2.43
CA THR A 82 6.21 -4.58 -1.07
C THR A 82 4.74 -4.96 -0.99
N ASP A 83 4.34 -5.50 0.16
CA ASP A 83 2.94 -5.76 0.50
C ASP A 83 2.11 -4.46 0.56
N LEU A 84 0.82 -4.57 0.29
CA LEU A 84 -0.15 -3.47 0.30
C LEU A 84 -0.27 -2.74 1.66
N ASP A 85 0.07 -3.42 2.75
CA ASP A 85 0.03 -2.82 4.10
C ASP A 85 0.98 -1.63 4.24
N LEU A 86 2.11 -1.60 3.48
CA LEU A 86 2.98 -0.44 3.48
C LEU A 86 2.28 0.82 2.95
N GLY A 87 1.38 0.65 2.00
CA GLY A 87 0.50 1.73 1.54
C GLY A 87 -0.36 2.29 2.67
N HIS A 88 -0.95 1.42 3.51
CA HIS A 88 -1.68 1.87 4.70
C HIS A 88 -0.77 2.61 5.67
N TYR A 89 0.43 2.10 5.94
CA TYR A 89 1.36 2.76 6.86
C TYR A 89 1.71 4.16 6.37
N GLU A 90 2.06 4.33 5.10
CA GLU A 90 2.38 5.63 4.53
C GLU A 90 1.16 6.58 4.52
N ARG A 91 -0.04 6.09 4.19
CA ARG A 91 -1.26 6.91 4.18
C ARG A 91 -1.61 7.44 5.58
N PHE A 92 -1.45 6.61 6.61
CA PHE A 92 -1.80 7.00 7.98
C PHE A 92 -0.74 7.87 8.63
N THR A 93 0.54 7.58 8.42
CA THR A 93 1.64 8.31 9.09
C THR A 93 2.12 9.53 8.32
N ASP A 94 1.78 9.62 7.02
CA ASP A 94 2.32 10.63 6.09
C ASP A 94 3.86 10.62 6.06
N GLU A 95 4.44 9.40 6.07
CA GLU A 95 5.88 9.17 5.96
C GLU A 95 6.15 8.23 4.79
N SER A 96 7.22 8.46 4.04
CA SER A 96 7.70 7.50 3.06
C SER A 96 8.51 6.39 3.74
N LEU A 97 8.16 5.15 3.43
CA LEU A 97 8.87 3.97 3.91
C LEU A 97 9.95 3.52 2.92
N SER A 98 10.79 2.58 3.33
CA SER A 98 11.92 2.08 2.54
C SER A 98 11.92 0.55 2.43
N ILE A 99 12.85 0.02 1.66
CA ILE A 99 13.11 -1.42 1.55
C ILE A 99 13.29 -2.12 2.91
N ASN A 100 13.74 -1.39 3.93
CA ASN A 100 13.90 -1.92 5.28
C ASN A 100 12.57 -2.10 6.03
N SER A 101 11.48 -1.53 5.52
CA SER A 101 10.15 -1.66 6.10
C SER A 101 9.40 -2.93 5.65
N SER A 102 9.90 -3.64 4.63
CA SER A 102 9.29 -4.89 4.12
C SER A 102 10.28 -6.05 4.23
N VAL A 103 9.95 -7.01 5.07
CA VAL A 103 10.77 -8.21 5.33
C VAL A 103 9.94 -9.46 5.09
N THR A 104 10.39 -10.33 4.19
CA THR A 104 9.76 -11.63 3.91
C THR A 104 10.62 -12.77 4.43
N SER A 105 10.02 -13.92 4.71
CA SER A 105 10.79 -15.14 4.97
C SER A 105 11.77 -15.43 3.84
N GLY A 106 11.35 -15.22 2.58
CA GLY A 106 12.21 -15.39 1.42
C GLY A 106 13.48 -14.55 1.48
N LYS A 107 13.38 -13.24 1.77
CA LYS A 107 14.55 -12.37 1.96
C LYS A 107 15.49 -12.86 3.08
N ILE A 108 14.91 -13.32 4.20
CA ILE A 108 15.70 -13.84 5.33
C ILE A 108 16.45 -15.11 4.93
N TYR A 109 15.74 -16.11 4.40
CA TYR A 109 16.36 -17.38 3.97
C TYR A 109 17.39 -17.16 2.86
N TRP A 110 17.08 -16.31 1.88
CA TRP A 110 18.01 -15.98 0.80
C TRP A 110 19.30 -15.36 1.31
N SER A 111 19.22 -14.44 2.27
CA SER A 111 20.39 -13.83 2.92
C SER A 111 21.25 -14.90 3.62
N ILE A 112 20.65 -15.77 4.43
CA ILE A 112 21.35 -16.81 5.18
C ILE A 112 21.99 -17.84 4.26
N LEU A 113 21.28 -18.32 3.23
CA LEU A 113 21.79 -19.30 2.29
C LEU A 113 22.96 -18.76 1.46
N ASN A 114 22.90 -17.50 1.03
CA ASN A 114 24.02 -16.86 0.33
C ASN A 114 25.27 -16.75 1.23
N ARG A 115 25.09 -16.36 2.48
CA ARG A 115 26.19 -16.30 3.48
C ARG A 115 26.76 -17.68 3.80
N GLU A 116 25.92 -18.71 3.83
CA GLU A 116 26.40 -20.09 3.96
C GLU A 116 27.25 -20.49 2.74
N ARG A 117 26.76 -20.22 1.53
CA ARG A 117 27.48 -20.56 0.30
C ARG A 117 28.77 -19.76 0.11
N SER A 118 28.83 -18.53 0.63
CA SER A 118 30.07 -17.72 0.64
C SER A 118 31.08 -18.13 1.72
N GLY A 119 30.69 -19.06 2.61
CA GLY A 119 31.59 -19.59 3.65
C GLY A 119 31.67 -18.72 4.92
N GLU A 120 30.80 -17.75 5.10
CA GLU A 120 30.84 -16.86 6.28
C GLU A 120 30.65 -17.57 7.60
N TYR A 121 30.01 -18.75 7.61
CA TYR A 121 29.79 -19.54 8.82
C TYR A 121 30.95 -20.48 9.15
N LEU A 122 32.05 -20.43 8.41
CA LEU A 122 33.31 -21.16 8.69
C LEU A 122 33.10 -22.67 8.93
N GLY A 123 32.17 -23.30 8.23
CA GLY A 123 31.86 -24.74 8.37
C GLY A 123 30.92 -25.07 9.53
N GLY A 124 30.41 -24.08 10.26
CA GLY A 124 29.40 -24.26 11.30
C GLY A 124 28.06 -24.73 10.74
N THR A 125 27.30 -25.52 11.53
CA THR A 125 25.95 -25.94 11.17
C THR A 125 25.00 -24.74 11.27
N VAL A 126 24.35 -24.35 10.14
CA VAL A 126 23.38 -23.27 10.09
C VAL A 126 22.00 -23.82 10.49
N GLN A 127 21.33 -23.15 11.44
CA GLN A 127 20.06 -23.58 12.03
C GLN A 127 19.08 -22.39 12.11
N VAL A 128 17.80 -22.68 12.32
CA VAL A 128 16.78 -21.63 12.51
C VAL A 128 17.16 -20.76 13.71
N ILE A 129 17.47 -21.38 14.85
CA ILE A 129 18.04 -20.70 16.02
C ILE A 129 19.53 -21.10 16.09
N PRO A 130 20.49 -20.16 16.10
CA PRO A 130 20.28 -18.70 16.16
C PRO A 130 20.30 -17.98 14.82
N HIS A 131 20.61 -18.61 13.68
CA HIS A 131 21.00 -17.90 12.46
C HIS A 131 19.82 -17.15 11.82
N ILE A 132 18.68 -17.83 11.58
CA ILE A 132 17.49 -17.18 11.03
C ILE A 132 16.93 -16.16 12.03
N THR A 133 16.83 -16.50 13.32
CA THR A 133 16.32 -15.57 14.33
C THR A 133 17.20 -14.33 14.49
N ASN A 134 18.54 -14.46 14.39
CA ASN A 134 19.44 -13.32 14.44
C ASN A 134 19.27 -12.40 13.21
N GLU A 135 19.13 -12.96 12.01
CA GLU A 135 18.87 -12.16 10.80
C GLU A 135 17.54 -11.40 10.92
N ILE A 136 16.48 -12.05 11.46
CA ILE A 136 15.19 -11.38 11.70
C ILE A 136 15.36 -10.23 12.71
N LYS A 137 16.04 -10.47 13.83
CA LYS A 137 16.27 -9.42 14.85
C LYS A 137 17.08 -8.26 14.29
N GLU A 138 18.08 -8.54 13.46
CA GLU A 138 18.85 -7.48 12.80
C GLU A 138 17.95 -6.60 11.93
N ARG A 139 16.98 -7.20 11.19
CA ARG A 139 16.00 -6.43 10.42
C ARG A 139 15.10 -5.56 11.31
N VAL A 140 14.70 -6.08 12.49
CA VAL A 140 13.94 -5.28 13.48
C VAL A 140 14.75 -4.06 13.93
N TYR A 141 16.01 -4.25 14.26
CA TYR A 141 16.86 -3.19 14.79
C TYR A 141 17.29 -2.16 13.74
N ARG A 142 17.40 -2.58 12.48
CA ARG A 142 17.98 -1.77 11.38
C ARG A 142 17.27 -0.43 11.19
N VAL A 143 15.94 -0.40 11.28
CA VAL A 143 15.16 0.83 11.10
C VAL A 143 15.23 1.78 12.29
N GLY A 144 15.62 1.29 13.46
CA GLY A 144 15.86 2.10 14.66
C GLY A 144 17.30 2.62 14.82
N LYS A 145 18.25 2.06 14.07
CA LYS A 145 19.70 2.38 14.22
C LYS A 145 20.11 3.77 13.72
N ASN A 146 19.23 4.50 13.09
CA ASN A 146 19.52 5.85 12.56
C ASN A 146 19.63 6.94 13.64
N GLY A 147 19.39 6.62 14.92
CA GLY A 147 19.43 7.55 16.04
C GLY A 147 18.32 8.63 16.03
N THR A 148 17.34 8.48 15.15
CA THR A 148 16.24 9.42 15.00
C THR A 148 14.87 8.82 15.28
N THR A 149 14.77 7.49 15.51
CA THR A 149 13.52 6.78 15.74
C THR A 149 13.30 6.54 17.23
N ASP A 150 12.16 6.95 17.75
CA ASP A 150 11.77 6.71 19.15
C ASP A 150 11.03 5.37 19.29
N VAL A 151 10.17 5.05 18.32
CA VAL A 151 9.33 3.84 18.33
C VAL A 151 9.37 3.12 16.98
N VAL A 152 9.63 1.82 17.02
CA VAL A 152 9.51 0.90 15.88
C VAL A 152 8.26 0.06 16.08
N ILE A 153 7.33 0.09 15.13
CA ILE A 153 6.15 -0.76 15.11
C ILE A 153 6.33 -1.82 14.03
N THR A 154 6.41 -3.09 14.43
CA THR A 154 6.55 -4.21 13.50
C THR A 154 5.30 -5.06 13.50
N GLU A 155 4.62 -5.13 12.37
CA GLU A 155 3.51 -6.06 12.16
C GLU A 155 4.02 -7.42 11.74
N ILE A 156 3.56 -8.47 12.44
CA ILE A 156 3.84 -9.86 12.07
C ILE A 156 2.68 -10.37 11.21
N GLY A 157 2.98 -10.68 9.94
CA GLY A 157 2.06 -11.27 8.99
C GLY A 157 1.63 -12.69 9.39
N GLY A 158 0.53 -13.16 8.81
CA GLY A 158 -0.08 -14.44 9.14
C GLY A 158 -0.84 -14.42 10.45
N THR A 159 -1.13 -15.61 10.96
CA THR A 159 -1.91 -15.85 12.18
C THR A 159 -1.06 -16.56 13.22
N VAL A 160 -1.21 -16.25 14.48
CA VAL A 160 -0.53 -16.98 15.55
C VAL A 160 -0.88 -18.46 15.46
N GLY A 161 0.14 -19.32 15.51
CA GLY A 161 0.00 -20.77 15.31
C GLY A 161 0.41 -21.26 13.91
N ASP A 162 0.48 -20.38 12.92
CA ASP A 162 0.97 -20.74 11.59
C ASP A 162 2.43 -21.18 11.64
N ILE A 163 2.76 -22.25 10.92
CA ILE A 163 4.11 -22.82 10.89
C ILE A 163 5.10 -21.80 10.31
N GLU A 164 4.68 -21.11 9.26
CA GLU A 164 5.48 -20.16 8.50
C GLU A 164 5.94 -18.97 9.36
N SER A 165 5.12 -18.56 10.34
CA SER A 165 5.40 -17.40 11.19
C SER A 165 6.28 -17.72 12.42
N ARG A 166 6.54 -18.99 12.71
CA ARG A 166 7.21 -19.41 13.96
C ARG A 166 8.57 -18.76 14.20
N ALA A 167 9.38 -18.63 13.14
CA ALA A 167 10.69 -17.99 13.25
C ALA A 167 10.59 -16.51 13.63
N PHE A 168 9.58 -15.81 13.13
CA PHE A 168 9.31 -14.42 13.50
C PHE A 168 8.88 -14.30 14.96
N PHE A 169 7.95 -15.15 15.42
CA PHE A 169 7.52 -15.13 16.82
C PHE A 169 8.68 -15.44 17.77
N GLU A 170 9.52 -16.42 17.44
CA GLU A 170 10.72 -16.71 18.23
C GLU A 170 11.70 -15.54 18.26
N ALA A 171 11.91 -14.87 17.12
CA ALA A 171 12.79 -13.72 17.04
C ALA A 171 12.29 -12.54 17.88
N ILE A 172 10.99 -12.17 17.79
CA ILE A 172 10.45 -11.06 18.59
C ILE A 172 10.43 -11.36 20.08
N ARG A 173 10.27 -12.65 20.48
CA ARG A 173 10.45 -13.07 21.87
C ARG A 173 11.89 -12.84 22.34
N GLN A 174 12.88 -13.16 21.50
CA GLN A 174 14.31 -12.93 21.80
C GLN A 174 14.63 -11.43 21.86
N VAL A 175 14.05 -10.58 21.01
CA VAL A 175 14.21 -9.12 21.08
C VAL A 175 13.91 -8.61 22.49
N ALA A 176 12.80 -9.05 23.10
CA ALA A 176 12.45 -8.60 24.46
C ALA A 176 13.49 -8.99 25.52
N SER A 177 14.17 -10.11 25.32
CA SER A 177 15.26 -10.54 26.21
C SER A 177 16.54 -9.72 26.00
N GLU A 178 16.80 -9.27 24.78
CA GLU A 178 18.03 -8.52 24.42
C GLU A 178 17.95 -7.05 24.78
N VAL A 179 16.83 -6.36 24.42
CA VAL A 179 16.68 -4.93 24.68
C VAL A 179 16.06 -4.62 26.04
N GLY A 180 15.61 -5.63 26.77
CA GLY A 180 14.87 -5.53 28.02
C GLY A 180 13.36 -5.43 27.80
N ARG A 181 12.61 -6.21 28.61
CA ARG A 181 11.16 -6.38 28.47
C ARG A 181 10.37 -5.04 28.51
N HIS A 182 10.87 -4.08 29.25
CA HIS A 182 10.27 -2.73 29.40
C HIS A 182 10.42 -1.85 28.13
N ASN A 183 11.23 -2.26 27.17
CA ASN A 183 11.38 -1.61 25.87
C ASN A 183 10.57 -2.29 24.76
N VAL A 184 9.80 -3.35 25.07
CA VAL A 184 9.01 -4.11 24.12
C VAL A 184 7.56 -4.20 24.56
N MET A 185 6.63 -3.96 23.64
CA MET A 185 5.19 -4.18 23.84
C MET A 185 4.67 -5.14 22.79
N TYR A 186 3.80 -6.06 23.21
CA TYR A 186 3.08 -6.96 22.32
C TYR A 186 1.60 -6.58 22.26
N ILE A 187 1.14 -6.17 21.08
CA ILE A 187 -0.27 -5.89 20.79
C ILE A 187 -0.82 -7.07 20.00
N HIS A 188 -1.87 -7.69 20.49
CA HIS A 188 -2.52 -8.81 19.84
C HIS A 188 -3.90 -8.44 19.31
N VAL A 189 -4.05 -8.42 17.99
CA VAL A 189 -5.34 -8.16 17.32
C VAL A 189 -6.12 -9.46 17.20
N SER A 190 -7.34 -9.47 17.66
CA SER A 190 -8.20 -10.66 17.67
C SER A 190 -9.65 -10.33 17.34
N LEU A 191 -10.42 -11.34 16.98
CA LEU A 191 -11.81 -11.21 16.56
C LEU A 191 -12.79 -11.57 17.69
N ILE A 192 -13.76 -10.70 17.91
CA ILE A 192 -14.96 -10.99 18.68
C ILE A 192 -16.04 -11.41 17.70
N VAL A 193 -16.53 -12.64 17.84
CA VAL A 193 -17.50 -13.21 16.92
C VAL A 193 -18.91 -12.96 17.41
N SER A 194 -19.77 -12.36 16.58
CA SER A 194 -21.21 -12.32 16.79
C SER A 194 -21.85 -13.57 16.20
N ILE A 195 -22.70 -14.27 16.98
CA ILE A 195 -23.41 -15.46 16.49
C ILE A 195 -24.66 -15.00 15.75
N PRO A 196 -24.81 -15.32 14.46
CA PRO A 196 -26.03 -15.01 13.72
C PRO A 196 -27.29 -15.55 14.43
N GLY A 197 -28.31 -14.72 14.52
CA GLY A 197 -29.58 -15.05 15.13
C GLY A 197 -29.71 -14.70 16.63
N SER A 198 -28.68 -14.95 17.45
CA SER A 198 -28.70 -14.57 18.88
C SER A 198 -28.13 -13.19 19.17
N LYS A 199 -27.34 -12.62 18.23
CA LYS A 199 -26.54 -11.40 18.43
C LYS A 199 -25.63 -11.45 19.67
N GLU A 200 -25.28 -12.66 20.13
CA GLU A 200 -24.43 -12.85 21.29
C GLU A 200 -22.95 -12.76 20.87
N LEU A 201 -22.21 -11.85 21.50
CA LEU A 201 -20.77 -11.70 21.29
C LEU A 201 -19.98 -12.79 22.04
N LYS A 202 -19.08 -13.45 21.34
CA LYS A 202 -18.25 -14.54 21.85
C LYS A 202 -16.76 -14.16 21.87
N SER A 203 -16.17 -14.19 23.07
CA SER A 203 -14.73 -13.97 23.30
C SER A 203 -13.89 -15.25 23.25
N LYS A 204 -14.49 -16.42 23.01
CA LYS A 204 -13.74 -17.69 23.02
C LYS A 204 -12.64 -17.76 21.96
N PRO A 205 -12.86 -17.28 20.71
CA PRO A 205 -11.80 -17.23 19.71
C PRO A 205 -10.60 -16.39 20.18
N THR A 206 -10.84 -15.19 20.75
CA THR A 206 -9.80 -14.33 21.34
C THR A 206 -9.01 -15.05 22.44
N GLN A 207 -9.71 -15.71 23.37
CA GLN A 207 -9.07 -16.47 24.45
C GLN A 207 -8.17 -17.60 23.92
N ASN A 208 -8.61 -18.32 22.89
CA ASN A 208 -7.82 -19.38 22.28
C ASN A 208 -6.59 -18.80 21.55
N SER A 209 -6.77 -17.75 20.78
CA SER A 209 -5.67 -17.07 20.07
C SER A 209 -4.59 -16.55 21.02
N VAL A 210 -4.98 -15.96 22.16
CA VAL A 210 -4.02 -15.54 23.20
C VAL A 210 -3.31 -16.76 23.82
N LYS A 211 -4.01 -17.90 24.00
CA LYS A 211 -3.35 -19.13 24.48
C LYS A 211 -2.30 -19.64 23.50
N ASP A 212 -2.59 -19.58 22.19
CA ASP A 212 -1.62 -19.97 21.16
C ASP A 212 -0.38 -19.08 21.23
N LEU A 213 -0.55 -17.76 21.41
CA LEU A 213 0.56 -16.81 21.58
C LEU A 213 1.39 -17.13 22.85
N LEU A 214 0.71 -17.48 23.96
CA LEU A 214 1.36 -17.89 25.21
C LEU A 214 2.20 -19.17 25.03
N THR A 215 1.78 -20.11 24.17
CA THR A 215 2.60 -21.32 23.89
C THR A 215 3.93 -21.00 23.23
N LEU A 216 4.04 -19.83 22.56
CA LEU A 216 5.27 -19.30 21.98
C LEU A 216 6.09 -18.46 22.98
N GLY A 217 5.67 -18.40 24.24
CA GLY A 217 6.35 -17.65 25.30
C GLY A 217 6.12 -16.13 25.25
N ILE A 218 5.05 -15.68 24.60
CA ILE A 218 4.71 -14.26 24.45
C ILE A 218 3.40 -13.98 25.17
N GLN A 219 3.45 -13.15 26.23
CA GLN A 219 2.27 -12.58 26.88
C GLN A 219 1.92 -11.25 26.21
N PRO A 220 0.72 -11.07 25.64
CA PRO A 220 0.31 -9.78 25.12
C PRO A 220 0.15 -8.75 26.23
N ASP A 221 0.53 -7.51 25.96
CA ASP A 221 0.34 -6.35 26.84
C ASP A 221 -0.99 -5.65 26.55
N VAL A 222 -1.41 -5.68 25.29
CA VAL A 222 -2.66 -5.09 24.80
C VAL A 222 -3.37 -6.09 23.90
N ILE A 223 -4.69 -6.16 24.01
CA ILE A 223 -5.56 -6.93 23.10
C ILE A 223 -6.47 -5.94 22.39
N VAL A 224 -6.34 -5.86 21.07
CA VAL A 224 -7.25 -5.09 20.21
C VAL A 224 -8.34 -6.04 19.71
N CYS A 225 -9.58 -5.77 20.10
CA CYS A 225 -10.73 -6.60 19.84
C CYS A 225 -11.50 -6.07 18.62
N ARG A 226 -11.36 -6.73 17.49
CA ARG A 226 -12.10 -6.42 16.27
C ARG A 226 -13.54 -6.92 16.40
N SER A 227 -14.52 -6.07 16.12
CA SER A 227 -15.95 -6.38 16.15
C SER A 227 -16.74 -5.48 15.22
N ASP A 228 -17.88 -5.97 14.72
CA ASP A 228 -18.86 -5.15 14.01
C ASP A 228 -19.88 -4.51 14.97
N GLU A 229 -19.97 -5.02 16.19
CA GLU A 229 -20.89 -4.54 17.23
C GLU A 229 -20.11 -4.03 18.44
N ASP A 230 -20.71 -3.10 19.18
CA ASP A 230 -20.11 -2.54 20.40
C ASP A 230 -19.78 -3.63 21.43
N ILE A 231 -18.63 -3.53 22.08
CA ILE A 231 -18.11 -4.52 23.02
C ILE A 231 -18.42 -4.09 24.45
N PRO A 232 -19.40 -4.73 25.13
CA PRO A 232 -19.80 -4.36 26.48
C PRO A 232 -18.64 -4.45 27.47
N LYS A 233 -18.64 -3.57 28.48
CA LYS A 233 -17.64 -3.57 29.56
C LYS A 233 -17.47 -4.91 30.23
N SER A 234 -18.57 -5.65 30.44
CA SER A 234 -18.57 -7.00 31.04
C SER A 234 -17.77 -7.99 30.17
N LEU A 235 -17.86 -7.89 28.85
CA LEU A 235 -17.08 -8.74 27.93
C LEU A 235 -15.59 -8.36 27.93
N ARG A 236 -15.27 -7.06 27.99
CA ARG A 236 -13.89 -6.57 28.15
C ARG A 236 -13.27 -7.09 29.45
N GLN A 237 -14.01 -7.04 30.58
CA GLN A 237 -13.59 -7.61 31.88
C GLN A 237 -13.35 -9.12 31.78
N LYS A 238 -14.22 -9.84 31.08
CA LYS A 238 -14.05 -11.27 30.86
C LYS A 238 -12.78 -11.58 30.07
N ILE A 239 -12.50 -10.84 28.98
CA ILE A 239 -11.27 -10.99 28.17
C ILE A 239 -10.05 -10.68 29.04
N SER A 240 -10.05 -9.58 29.76
CA SER A 240 -9.02 -9.18 30.73
C SER A 240 -8.65 -10.32 31.68
N LEU A 241 -9.66 -10.92 32.32
CA LEU A 241 -9.47 -12.01 33.27
C LEU A 241 -8.87 -13.27 32.62
N PHE A 242 -9.40 -13.68 31.45
CA PHE A 242 -8.97 -14.93 30.79
C PHE A 242 -7.65 -14.81 30.04
N CYS A 243 -7.27 -13.62 29.64
CA CYS A 243 -6.06 -13.36 28.87
C CYS A 243 -4.94 -12.72 29.70
N ASN A 244 -5.18 -12.49 30.99
CA ASN A 244 -4.22 -11.90 31.93
C ASN A 244 -3.66 -10.55 31.44
N VAL A 245 -4.55 -9.63 31.03
CA VAL A 245 -4.22 -8.26 30.69
C VAL A 245 -5.10 -7.29 31.49
N PRO A 246 -4.64 -6.08 31.83
CA PRO A 246 -5.48 -5.06 32.46
C PRO A 246 -6.71 -4.76 31.60
N VAL A 247 -7.85 -4.43 32.22
CA VAL A 247 -9.09 -4.19 31.48
C VAL A 247 -9.00 -2.97 30.56
N GLU A 248 -8.22 -1.97 30.96
CA GLU A 248 -7.90 -0.78 30.15
C GLU A 248 -7.07 -1.11 28.91
N ASN A 249 -6.37 -2.24 28.88
CA ASN A 249 -5.59 -2.71 27.74
C ASN A 249 -6.40 -3.62 26.79
N VAL A 250 -7.70 -3.81 27.05
CA VAL A 250 -8.62 -4.48 26.13
C VAL A 250 -9.33 -3.40 25.32
N ILE A 251 -8.82 -3.12 24.15
CA ILE A 251 -9.21 -2.01 23.29
C ILE A 251 -10.21 -2.49 22.23
N PRO A 252 -11.43 -1.94 22.16
CA PRO A 252 -12.35 -2.18 21.05
C PRO A 252 -11.78 -1.59 19.74
N ASN A 253 -12.04 -2.27 18.62
CA ASN A 253 -11.79 -1.77 17.29
C ASN A 253 -12.97 -2.14 16.40
N LEU A 254 -13.92 -1.23 16.28
CA LEU A 254 -15.16 -1.45 15.55
C LEU A 254 -14.99 -1.19 14.04
N THR A 255 -15.88 -1.78 13.24
CA THR A 255 -15.96 -1.47 11.83
C THR A 255 -16.45 -0.03 11.65
N ALA A 256 -15.63 0.80 11.00
CA ALA A 256 -15.98 2.18 10.70
C ALA A 256 -16.41 2.34 9.23
N PRO A 257 -17.39 3.20 8.92
CA PRO A 257 -17.79 3.49 7.54
C PRO A 257 -16.66 4.14 6.72
N ILE A 258 -15.80 4.90 7.38
CA ILE A 258 -14.62 5.55 6.79
C ILE A 258 -13.38 5.01 7.49
N LEU A 259 -12.47 4.43 6.71
CA LEU A 259 -11.26 3.79 7.23
C LEU A 259 -10.44 4.74 8.12
N TYR A 260 -10.37 6.01 7.75
CA TYR A 260 -9.61 7.05 8.45
C TYR A 260 -10.23 7.52 9.79
N GLU A 261 -11.38 6.98 10.16
CA GLU A 261 -11.96 7.17 11.48
C GLU A 261 -11.32 6.28 12.56
N ILE A 262 -10.71 5.16 12.16
CA ILE A 262 -10.14 4.18 13.09
C ILE A 262 -9.11 4.79 14.06
N PRO A 263 -8.16 5.65 13.67
CA PRO A 263 -7.25 6.29 14.63
C PRO A 263 -7.99 7.08 15.72
N LEU A 264 -9.07 7.77 15.34
CA LEU A 264 -9.86 8.56 16.29
C LEU A 264 -10.56 7.67 17.31
N MET A 265 -11.14 6.55 16.84
CA MET A 265 -11.81 5.58 17.70
C MET A 265 -10.82 4.90 18.66
N LEU A 266 -9.65 4.49 18.17
CA LEU A 266 -8.61 3.88 19.00
C LEU A 266 -8.02 4.87 20.02
N GLU A 267 -7.94 6.16 19.70
CA GLU A 267 -7.56 7.19 20.65
C GLU A 267 -8.62 7.41 21.73
N ASP A 268 -9.88 7.50 21.34
CA ASP A 268 -11.01 7.67 22.27
C ASP A 268 -11.15 6.46 23.22
N ASP A 269 -10.75 5.25 22.80
CA ASP A 269 -10.64 4.04 23.61
C ASP A 269 -9.31 3.92 24.39
N GLY A 270 -8.40 4.89 24.27
CA GLY A 270 -7.21 5.05 25.10
C GLY A 270 -5.97 4.27 24.65
N LEU A 271 -5.90 3.76 23.38
CA LEU A 271 -4.75 2.98 22.92
C LEU A 271 -3.45 3.78 23.01
N GLY A 272 -3.44 5.05 22.57
CA GLY A 272 -2.27 5.90 22.63
C GLY A 272 -1.76 6.12 24.06
N ASP A 273 -2.66 6.37 24.99
CA ASP A 273 -2.34 6.58 26.41
C ASP A 273 -1.79 5.31 27.07
N VAL A 274 -2.36 4.13 26.76
CA VAL A 274 -1.87 2.84 27.25
C VAL A 274 -0.43 2.62 26.80
N VAL A 275 -0.11 2.89 25.54
CA VAL A 275 1.25 2.73 24.99
C VAL A 275 2.23 3.72 25.65
N CYS A 276 1.88 5.00 25.73
CA CYS A 276 2.72 6.01 26.36
C CYS A 276 2.98 5.71 27.83
N LYS A 277 1.95 5.33 28.58
CA LYS A 277 2.06 4.92 29.99
C LYS A 277 2.98 3.72 30.15
N TYR A 278 2.85 2.71 29.32
CA TYR A 278 3.66 1.49 29.40
C TYR A 278 5.16 1.77 29.22
N PHE A 279 5.51 2.58 28.24
CA PHE A 279 6.90 2.92 27.95
C PHE A 279 7.46 4.09 28.77
N GLY A 280 6.64 4.75 29.58
CA GLY A 280 7.03 5.95 30.31
C GLY A 280 7.33 7.14 29.36
N LEU A 281 6.69 7.16 28.19
CA LEU A 281 6.83 8.25 27.23
C LEU A 281 6.00 9.45 27.73
N THR A 282 6.67 10.58 27.87
CA THR A 282 6.02 11.84 28.20
C THR A 282 5.76 12.60 26.90
N GLY A 283 4.52 12.90 26.63
CA GLY A 283 4.10 13.66 25.46
C GLY A 283 2.77 14.36 25.74
N ASP A 284 2.49 15.39 24.96
CA ASP A 284 1.19 16.06 24.98
C ASP A 284 0.10 15.14 24.41
N ALA A 285 -1.17 15.51 24.63
CA ALA A 285 -2.28 14.87 23.91
C ALA A 285 -2.05 15.01 22.39
N PRO A 286 -2.44 14.02 21.57
CA PRO A 286 -2.17 14.07 20.14
C PRO A 286 -2.95 15.21 19.48
N ASP A 287 -2.29 15.97 18.60
CA ASP A 287 -2.98 16.93 17.77
C ASP A 287 -3.66 16.22 16.59
N LEU A 288 -4.95 15.97 16.74
CA LEU A 288 -5.78 15.33 15.74
C LEU A 288 -6.78 16.28 15.07
N ILE A 289 -6.60 17.60 15.18
CA ILE A 289 -7.54 18.60 14.64
C ILE A 289 -7.69 18.44 13.12
N GLU A 290 -6.57 18.41 12.39
CA GLU A 290 -6.56 18.22 10.94
C GLU A 290 -7.21 16.90 10.54
N TRP A 291 -6.86 15.81 11.24
CA TRP A 291 -7.41 14.48 10.96
C TRP A 291 -8.92 14.40 11.23
N ARG A 292 -9.40 14.97 12.34
CA ARG A 292 -10.84 15.06 12.65
C ARG A 292 -11.58 15.90 11.61
N THR A 293 -10.99 17.00 11.15
CA THR A 293 -11.56 17.86 10.11
C THR A 293 -11.71 17.10 8.78
N MET A 294 -10.67 16.39 8.37
CA MET A 294 -10.68 15.57 7.16
C MET A 294 -11.76 14.47 7.23
N VAL A 295 -11.87 13.74 8.33
CA VAL A 295 -12.92 12.73 8.54
C VAL A 295 -14.31 13.37 8.54
N ALA A 296 -14.47 14.53 9.16
CA ALA A 296 -15.74 15.27 9.16
C ALA A 296 -16.15 15.71 7.73
N ARG A 297 -15.20 16.20 6.91
CA ARG A 297 -15.45 16.51 5.49
C ARG A 297 -15.92 15.28 4.72
N ALA A 298 -15.22 14.15 4.88
CA ALA A 298 -15.61 12.90 4.23
C ALA A 298 -17.04 12.46 4.59
N LYS A 299 -17.44 12.64 5.85
CA LYS A 299 -18.81 12.33 6.32
C LYS A 299 -19.86 13.33 5.84
N ALA A 300 -19.50 14.58 5.68
CA ALA A 300 -20.42 15.66 5.29
C ALA A 300 -20.70 15.72 3.79
N ALA A 301 -19.87 15.12 2.96
CA ALA A 301 -20.01 15.13 1.50
C ALA A 301 -21.37 14.56 1.07
N GLN A 302 -22.14 15.35 0.30
CA GLN A 302 -23.49 14.96 -0.16
C GLN A 302 -23.52 14.57 -1.63
N GLN A 303 -22.65 15.16 -2.45
CA GLN A 303 -22.58 14.87 -3.87
C GLN A 303 -21.79 13.59 -4.10
N THR A 304 -22.35 12.67 -4.88
CA THR A 304 -21.66 11.42 -5.27
C THR A 304 -21.14 11.57 -6.69
N VAL A 305 -19.86 11.25 -6.89
CA VAL A 305 -19.21 11.16 -8.20
C VAL A 305 -18.95 9.70 -8.50
N ARG A 306 -19.56 9.18 -9.56
CA ARG A 306 -19.39 7.79 -9.99
C ARG A 306 -18.24 7.69 -10.98
N ILE A 307 -17.25 6.86 -10.67
CA ILE A 307 -16.05 6.62 -11.48
C ILE A 307 -16.02 5.17 -11.93
N ALA A 308 -15.96 4.95 -13.25
CA ALA A 308 -15.70 3.61 -13.79
C ALA A 308 -14.21 3.27 -13.68
N LEU A 309 -13.87 2.27 -12.88
CA LEU A 309 -12.53 1.69 -12.81
C LEU A 309 -12.49 0.47 -13.73
N VAL A 310 -11.81 0.61 -14.87
CA VAL A 310 -11.74 -0.42 -15.91
C VAL A 310 -10.42 -1.16 -15.81
N GLY A 311 -10.46 -2.39 -15.30
CA GLY A 311 -9.25 -3.14 -14.98
C GLY A 311 -9.36 -4.65 -15.19
N LYS A 312 -8.20 -5.32 -15.14
CA LYS A 312 -8.08 -6.79 -15.28
C LYS A 312 -8.39 -7.53 -13.97
N TYR A 313 -8.12 -6.91 -12.82
CA TYR A 313 -8.10 -7.58 -11.51
C TYR A 313 -9.28 -7.18 -10.63
N VAL A 314 -10.36 -6.67 -11.21
CA VAL A 314 -11.52 -6.12 -10.47
C VAL A 314 -12.28 -7.13 -9.61
N SER A 315 -12.08 -8.43 -9.84
CA SER A 315 -12.64 -9.49 -8.98
C SER A 315 -12.02 -9.53 -7.57
N LEU A 316 -10.82 -9.00 -7.40
CA LEU A 316 -10.18 -8.76 -6.10
C LEU A 316 -9.88 -7.26 -5.97
N ARG A 317 -10.70 -6.56 -5.19
CA ARG A 317 -10.59 -5.09 -5.03
C ARG A 317 -9.24 -4.64 -4.47
N ASP A 318 -8.63 -5.45 -3.62
CA ASP A 318 -7.31 -5.18 -3.04
C ASP A 318 -6.19 -5.09 -4.10
N ALA A 319 -6.40 -5.60 -5.32
CA ALA A 319 -5.46 -5.44 -6.43
C ALA A 319 -5.33 -3.98 -6.92
N TYR A 320 -6.30 -3.13 -6.59
CA TYR A 320 -6.33 -1.71 -6.92
C TYR A 320 -6.57 -0.82 -5.69
N LEU A 321 -6.13 -1.30 -4.52
CA LEU A 321 -6.40 -0.63 -3.24
C LEU A 321 -5.91 0.83 -3.24
N SER A 322 -4.66 1.08 -3.63
CA SER A 322 -4.12 2.45 -3.64
C SER A 322 -4.84 3.36 -4.64
N VAL A 323 -5.33 2.82 -5.76
CA VAL A 323 -6.14 3.59 -6.73
C VAL A 323 -7.48 3.98 -6.11
N ALA A 324 -8.17 3.03 -5.45
CA ALA A 324 -9.45 3.29 -4.78
C ALA A 324 -9.29 4.31 -3.63
N GLU A 325 -8.22 4.17 -2.84
CA GLU A 325 -7.88 5.12 -1.78
C GLU A 325 -7.56 6.52 -2.35
N ALA A 326 -6.77 6.59 -3.43
CA ALA A 326 -6.44 7.87 -4.06
C ALA A 326 -7.67 8.58 -4.67
N LEU A 327 -8.63 7.82 -5.24
CA LEU A 327 -9.92 8.36 -5.64
C LEU A 327 -10.69 8.92 -4.44
N THR A 328 -10.74 8.18 -3.33
CA THR A 328 -11.37 8.61 -2.09
C THR A 328 -10.73 9.89 -1.56
N HIS A 329 -9.38 9.99 -1.57
CA HIS A 329 -8.67 11.20 -1.16
C HIS A 329 -9.03 12.41 -2.04
N GLY A 330 -9.07 12.21 -3.37
CA GLY A 330 -9.55 13.23 -4.30
C GLY A 330 -10.99 13.64 -4.02
N GLY A 331 -11.84 12.68 -3.66
CA GLY A 331 -13.22 12.95 -3.23
C GLY A 331 -13.30 13.80 -1.97
N ILE A 332 -12.53 13.47 -0.93
CA ILE A 332 -12.47 14.25 0.32
C ILE A 332 -12.07 15.70 0.04
N GLU A 333 -11.08 15.92 -0.82
CA GLU A 333 -10.58 17.26 -1.12
C GLU A 333 -11.56 18.08 -1.99
N ASN A 334 -12.43 17.39 -2.74
CA ASN A 334 -13.49 18.00 -3.55
C ASN A 334 -14.88 17.98 -2.89
N ASP A 335 -14.99 17.62 -1.60
CA ASP A 335 -16.25 17.49 -0.86
C ASP A 335 -17.27 16.59 -1.60
N ALA A 336 -16.79 15.45 -2.11
CA ALA A 336 -17.58 14.46 -2.85
C ALA A 336 -17.38 13.05 -2.31
N GLN A 337 -18.44 12.26 -2.31
CA GLN A 337 -18.36 10.82 -2.13
C GLN A 337 -18.00 10.15 -3.45
N ILE A 338 -17.15 9.14 -3.43
CA ILE A 338 -16.78 8.40 -4.64
C ILE A 338 -17.50 7.06 -4.66
N ASP A 339 -18.25 6.83 -5.75
CA ASP A 339 -18.85 5.53 -6.08
C ASP A 339 -18.04 4.89 -7.21
N ILE A 340 -17.34 3.80 -6.91
CA ILE A 340 -16.49 3.11 -7.89
C ILE A 340 -17.27 1.99 -8.55
N GLU A 341 -17.54 2.16 -9.85
CA GLU A 341 -18.09 1.12 -10.71
C GLU A 341 -16.95 0.25 -11.27
N TRP A 342 -16.88 -1.00 -10.79
CA TRP A 342 -15.80 -1.93 -11.12
C TRP A 342 -16.10 -2.66 -12.43
N VAL A 343 -15.36 -2.37 -13.50
CA VAL A 343 -15.58 -2.91 -14.85
C VAL A 343 -14.46 -3.89 -15.22
N ASP A 344 -14.82 -5.16 -15.44
CA ASP A 344 -13.88 -6.18 -15.92
C ASP A 344 -13.60 -5.96 -17.41
N SER A 345 -12.39 -5.51 -17.72
CA SER A 345 -12.00 -5.16 -19.09
C SER A 345 -11.92 -6.37 -20.05
N GLU A 346 -11.85 -7.59 -19.50
CA GLU A 346 -11.80 -8.83 -20.29
C GLU A 346 -13.19 -9.40 -20.59
N LYS A 347 -14.10 -9.34 -19.58
CA LYS A 347 -15.40 -10.02 -19.64
C LYS A 347 -16.54 -9.11 -20.11
N THR A 348 -16.42 -7.80 -19.91
CA THR A 348 -17.47 -6.84 -20.26
C THR A 348 -17.31 -6.41 -21.72
N GLY A 349 -18.31 -6.68 -22.54
CA GLY A 349 -18.29 -6.28 -23.96
C GLY A 349 -18.50 -4.76 -24.16
N PRO A 350 -18.08 -4.19 -25.32
CA PRO A 350 -18.17 -2.75 -25.58
C PRO A 350 -19.57 -2.15 -25.39
N ALA A 351 -20.61 -2.85 -25.83
CA ALA A 351 -22.00 -2.38 -25.71
C ALA A 351 -22.50 -2.33 -24.25
N GLU A 352 -21.98 -3.19 -23.38
CA GLU A 352 -22.27 -3.20 -21.96
C GLU A 352 -21.45 -2.12 -21.24
N MET A 353 -20.15 -2.01 -21.56
CA MET A 353 -19.30 -0.93 -21.08
C MET A 353 -19.89 0.45 -21.38
N ALA A 354 -20.39 0.67 -22.62
CA ALA A 354 -21.00 1.94 -22.99
C ALA A 354 -22.21 2.29 -22.10
N LYS A 355 -23.03 1.31 -21.71
CA LYS A 355 -24.15 1.55 -20.78
C LYS A 355 -23.68 1.95 -19.39
N VAL A 356 -22.60 1.31 -18.90
CA VAL A 356 -21.99 1.66 -17.61
C VAL A 356 -21.40 3.06 -17.67
N PHE A 357 -20.58 3.35 -18.69
CA PHE A 357 -19.90 4.63 -18.85
C PHE A 357 -20.85 5.81 -18.96
N ALA A 358 -22.02 5.60 -19.62
CA ALA A 358 -23.05 6.63 -19.70
C ALA A 358 -23.62 7.07 -18.33
N THR A 359 -23.39 6.30 -17.27
CA THR A 359 -23.81 6.63 -15.90
C THR A 359 -22.66 7.13 -15.02
N CYS A 360 -21.44 7.19 -15.56
CA CYS A 360 -20.25 7.59 -14.84
C CYS A 360 -19.78 8.99 -15.25
N GLN A 361 -19.22 9.74 -14.33
CA GLN A 361 -18.65 11.07 -14.54
C GLN A 361 -17.16 11.05 -14.84
N GLY A 362 -16.50 9.91 -14.68
CA GLY A 362 -15.10 9.74 -15.01
C GLY A 362 -14.76 8.28 -15.26
N ILE A 363 -13.71 8.04 -16.03
CA ILE A 363 -13.19 6.71 -16.34
C ILE A 363 -11.70 6.66 -15.95
N ILE A 364 -11.32 5.68 -15.13
CA ILE A 364 -9.93 5.44 -14.76
C ILE A 364 -9.51 4.05 -15.24
N VAL A 365 -8.35 3.98 -15.90
CA VAL A 365 -7.71 2.72 -16.31
C VAL A 365 -6.39 2.58 -15.53
N PRO A 366 -6.32 1.67 -14.55
CA PRO A 366 -5.15 1.51 -13.71
C PRO A 366 -4.05 0.69 -14.39
N GLY A 367 -2.91 0.53 -13.68
CA GLY A 367 -1.81 -0.34 -14.07
C GLY A 367 -2.19 -1.83 -14.15
N GLY A 368 -1.34 -2.59 -14.80
CA GLY A 368 -1.51 -4.05 -14.95
C GLY A 368 -0.45 -4.64 -15.86
N PHE A 369 -0.40 -5.99 -15.96
CA PHE A 369 0.55 -6.73 -16.79
C PHE A 369 -0.17 -7.77 -17.66
N GLY A 370 0.46 -8.11 -18.81
CA GLY A 370 -0.04 -9.13 -19.75
C GLY A 370 -1.18 -8.63 -20.65
N ASP A 371 -1.60 -9.50 -21.57
CA ASP A 371 -2.43 -9.21 -22.74
C ASP A 371 -3.95 -9.23 -22.48
N ARG A 372 -4.40 -9.83 -21.37
CA ARG A 372 -5.83 -9.97 -21.08
C ARG A 372 -6.51 -8.61 -20.92
N GLY A 373 -7.72 -8.48 -21.48
CA GLY A 373 -8.58 -7.31 -21.29
C GLY A 373 -8.06 -6.00 -21.92
N VAL A 374 -7.02 -6.04 -22.74
CA VAL A 374 -6.38 -4.85 -23.35
C VAL A 374 -7.36 -4.11 -24.24
N GLU A 375 -8.10 -4.79 -25.11
CA GLU A 375 -9.02 -4.13 -26.02
C GLU A 375 -10.19 -3.43 -25.28
N GLY A 376 -10.63 -3.99 -24.13
CA GLY A 376 -11.61 -3.33 -23.28
C GLY A 376 -11.08 -2.03 -22.66
N MET A 377 -9.79 -1.99 -22.30
CA MET A 377 -9.15 -0.77 -21.78
C MET A 377 -8.94 0.26 -22.89
N VAL A 378 -8.54 -0.17 -24.10
CA VAL A 378 -8.46 0.70 -25.30
C VAL A 378 -9.82 1.30 -25.60
N TYR A 379 -10.89 0.47 -25.57
CA TYR A 379 -12.26 0.96 -25.77
C TYR A 379 -12.69 1.97 -24.70
N ALA A 380 -12.30 1.77 -23.45
CA ALA A 380 -12.60 2.73 -22.37
C ALA A 380 -11.96 4.10 -22.64
N ALA A 381 -10.70 4.13 -23.10
CA ALA A 381 -10.03 5.37 -23.51
C ALA A 381 -10.70 6.03 -24.71
N GLN A 382 -11.12 5.23 -25.72
CA GLN A 382 -11.86 5.72 -26.88
C GLN A 382 -13.18 6.36 -26.47
N TYR A 383 -13.96 5.65 -25.66
CA TYR A 383 -15.27 6.13 -25.23
C TYR A 383 -15.15 7.45 -24.44
N ALA A 384 -14.18 7.53 -23.54
CA ALA A 384 -13.91 8.75 -22.79
C ALA A 384 -13.56 9.93 -23.70
N ARG A 385 -12.63 9.72 -24.66
CA ARG A 385 -12.20 10.76 -25.61
C ARG A 385 -13.36 11.25 -26.50
N GLU A 386 -14.15 10.34 -27.05
CA GLU A 386 -15.22 10.66 -28.00
C GLU A 386 -16.43 11.32 -27.32
N ASN A 387 -16.67 11.04 -26.05
CA ASN A 387 -17.83 11.55 -25.30
C ASN A 387 -17.49 12.68 -24.31
N GLY A 388 -16.24 13.15 -24.27
CA GLY A 388 -15.82 14.22 -23.37
C GLY A 388 -15.86 13.85 -21.88
N ILE A 389 -15.79 12.55 -21.54
CA ILE A 389 -15.81 12.07 -20.16
C ILE A 389 -14.37 12.11 -19.61
N PRO A 390 -14.12 12.74 -18.46
CA PRO A 390 -12.82 12.74 -17.81
C PRO A 390 -12.17 11.35 -17.77
N TYR A 391 -10.94 11.26 -18.29
CA TYR A 391 -10.15 10.05 -18.37
C TYR A 391 -8.84 10.18 -17.59
N PHE A 392 -8.50 9.16 -16.80
CA PHE A 392 -7.21 9.06 -16.15
C PHE A 392 -6.58 7.68 -16.39
N GLY A 393 -5.49 7.64 -17.13
CA GLY A 393 -4.74 6.41 -17.44
C GLY A 393 -3.46 6.30 -16.61
N ILE A 394 -3.30 5.24 -15.83
CA ILE A 394 -2.12 5.01 -14.98
C ILE A 394 -1.31 3.85 -15.56
N CYS A 395 -0.02 4.05 -15.81
CA CYS A 395 0.93 3.05 -16.31
C CYS A 395 0.38 2.34 -17.56
N LEU A 396 -0.15 1.13 -17.45
CA LEU A 396 -0.82 0.43 -18.56
C LEU A 396 -1.97 1.27 -19.13
N GLY A 397 -2.71 2.00 -18.30
CA GLY A 397 -3.80 2.87 -18.75
C GLY A 397 -3.33 4.00 -19.66
N MET A 398 -2.19 4.61 -19.39
CA MET A 398 -1.57 5.55 -20.34
C MET A 398 -1.20 4.87 -21.65
N GLN A 399 -0.60 3.66 -21.58
CA GLN A 399 -0.21 2.91 -22.77
C GLN A 399 -1.43 2.56 -23.65
N MET A 400 -2.57 2.19 -23.02
CA MET A 400 -3.82 1.95 -23.75
C MET A 400 -4.37 3.19 -24.41
N ALA A 401 -4.26 4.36 -23.77
CA ALA A 401 -4.65 5.65 -24.35
C ALA A 401 -3.76 6.03 -25.56
N VAL A 402 -2.45 5.74 -25.50
CA VAL A 402 -1.53 5.93 -26.64
C VAL A 402 -1.90 5.03 -27.82
N ILE A 403 -2.19 3.75 -27.54
CA ILE A 403 -2.59 2.76 -28.57
C ILE A 403 -3.92 3.20 -29.20
N GLU A 404 -4.89 3.58 -28.39
CA GLU A 404 -6.19 4.10 -28.86
C GLU A 404 -6.01 5.28 -29.81
N TYR A 405 -5.27 6.29 -29.35
CA TYR A 405 -5.04 7.52 -30.13
C TYR A 405 -4.28 7.25 -31.44
N ALA A 406 -3.30 6.38 -31.38
CA ALA A 406 -2.55 5.95 -32.57
C ALA A 406 -3.46 5.27 -33.59
N ARG A 407 -4.36 4.38 -33.16
CA ARG A 407 -5.29 3.66 -34.04
C ARG A 407 -6.35 4.56 -34.64
N HIS A 408 -7.04 5.32 -33.81
CA HIS A 408 -8.27 5.99 -34.22
C HIS A 408 -8.08 7.47 -34.64
N VAL A 409 -6.99 8.12 -34.19
CA VAL A 409 -6.72 9.53 -34.52
C VAL A 409 -5.52 9.67 -35.48
N ALA A 410 -4.44 8.92 -35.23
CA ALA A 410 -3.26 8.97 -36.10
C ALA A 410 -3.31 8.01 -37.30
N GLY A 411 -4.32 7.12 -37.38
CA GLY A 411 -4.55 6.23 -38.52
C GLY A 411 -3.60 5.01 -38.58
N LEU A 412 -2.96 4.65 -37.48
CA LEU A 412 -2.08 3.48 -37.36
C LEU A 412 -2.92 2.27 -36.89
N ALA A 413 -3.71 1.67 -37.77
CA ALA A 413 -4.73 0.68 -37.44
C ALA A 413 -4.24 -0.55 -36.67
N ASP A 414 -2.96 -0.93 -36.81
CA ASP A 414 -2.31 -2.05 -36.11
C ASP A 414 -1.40 -1.60 -34.96
N ALA A 415 -1.51 -0.34 -34.51
CA ALA A 415 -0.72 0.16 -33.38
C ALA A 415 -0.97 -0.68 -32.12
N HIS A 416 0.11 -1.08 -31.45
CA HIS A 416 0.08 -1.92 -30.28
C HIS A 416 1.30 -1.72 -29.38
N SER A 417 1.37 -2.45 -28.28
CA SER A 417 2.58 -2.63 -27.47
C SER A 417 3.34 -3.86 -27.97
N SER A 418 4.67 -3.78 -28.04
CA SER A 418 5.54 -4.94 -28.33
C SER A 418 5.50 -6.00 -27.23
N GLU A 419 5.06 -5.64 -26.01
CA GLU A 419 4.77 -6.61 -24.95
C GLU A 419 3.61 -7.54 -25.29
N LEU A 420 2.57 -6.96 -25.92
CA LEU A 420 1.25 -7.59 -26.06
C LEU A 420 1.04 -8.16 -27.47
N SER A 421 1.83 -7.72 -28.45
CA SER A 421 1.79 -8.18 -29.83
C SER A 421 3.19 -8.12 -30.45
N GLU A 422 3.84 -9.27 -30.55
CA GLU A 422 5.18 -9.40 -31.19
C GLU A 422 5.14 -9.12 -32.70
N THR A 423 3.95 -9.14 -33.30
CA THR A 423 3.76 -9.02 -34.75
C THR A 423 3.32 -7.63 -35.21
N THR A 424 3.10 -6.69 -34.29
CA THR A 424 2.70 -5.32 -34.66
C THR A 424 3.79 -4.63 -35.49
N ARG A 425 3.37 -3.96 -36.55
CA ARG A 425 4.27 -3.10 -37.37
C ARG A 425 4.38 -1.70 -36.83
N ASN A 426 3.49 -1.32 -35.89
CA ASN A 426 3.47 -0.03 -35.24
C ASN A 426 3.54 -0.19 -33.70
N PRO A 427 4.71 -0.55 -33.13
CA PRO A 427 4.89 -0.68 -31.70
C PRO A 427 5.00 0.71 -31.05
N VAL A 428 3.85 1.36 -30.84
CA VAL A 428 3.77 2.70 -30.22
C VAL A 428 4.15 2.68 -28.73
N ILE A 429 4.09 1.50 -28.11
CA ILE A 429 4.66 1.16 -26.80
C ILE A 429 5.71 0.08 -27.03
N ASP A 430 6.93 0.29 -26.51
CA ASP A 430 8.04 -0.63 -26.73
C ASP A 430 8.89 -0.81 -25.46
N LEU A 431 9.72 -1.84 -25.48
CA LEU A 431 10.63 -2.18 -24.40
C LEU A 431 11.67 -1.07 -24.20
N MET A 432 11.90 -0.66 -22.98
CA MET A 432 13.01 0.26 -22.64
C MET A 432 14.35 -0.33 -23.10
N PRO A 433 15.25 0.46 -23.71
CA PRO A 433 16.54 -0.03 -24.18
C PRO A 433 17.35 -0.76 -23.10
N GLU A 434 17.31 -0.27 -21.86
CA GLU A 434 18.00 -0.85 -20.70
C GLU A 434 17.40 -2.19 -20.23
N GLN A 435 16.22 -2.55 -20.73
CA GLN A 435 15.51 -3.79 -20.35
C GLN A 435 15.71 -4.94 -21.35
N ARG A 436 16.43 -4.71 -22.48
CA ARG A 436 16.55 -5.71 -23.57
C ARG A 436 17.33 -6.95 -23.17
N ASP A 437 18.32 -6.82 -22.29
CA ASP A 437 19.21 -7.91 -21.87
C ASP A 437 18.84 -8.50 -20.49
N VAL A 438 17.69 -8.13 -19.94
CA VAL A 438 17.25 -8.58 -18.61
C VAL A 438 16.60 -9.94 -18.70
N THR A 439 17.21 -10.96 -18.08
CA THR A 439 16.70 -12.35 -17.99
C THR A 439 15.84 -12.59 -16.75
N ASP A 440 16.25 -12.05 -15.61
CA ASP A 440 15.50 -12.15 -14.35
C ASP A 440 14.38 -11.11 -14.31
N LYS A 441 13.16 -11.55 -13.97
CA LYS A 441 11.99 -10.66 -14.01
C LYS A 441 11.67 -9.97 -12.69
N GLY A 442 12.09 -10.53 -11.55
CA GLY A 442 11.86 -9.94 -10.22
C GLY A 442 12.82 -8.79 -9.94
N GLY A 443 12.29 -7.64 -9.49
CA GLY A 443 13.11 -6.48 -9.07
C GLY A 443 13.95 -5.81 -10.16
N THR A 444 13.63 -6.02 -11.44
CA THR A 444 14.45 -5.54 -12.57
C THR A 444 13.75 -4.53 -13.47
N MET A 445 12.51 -4.18 -13.16
CA MET A 445 11.78 -3.10 -13.83
C MET A 445 12.36 -1.71 -13.45
N ARG A 446 11.89 -0.66 -14.10
CA ARG A 446 12.08 0.71 -13.61
C ARG A 446 11.23 0.89 -12.36
N LEU A 447 11.87 0.86 -11.20
CA LEU A 447 11.23 0.82 -9.88
C LEU A 447 11.64 2.02 -9.02
N GLY A 448 10.69 2.55 -8.26
CA GLY A 448 10.91 3.65 -7.32
C GLY A 448 10.76 5.03 -7.94
N THR A 449 11.29 6.03 -7.26
CA THR A 449 11.07 7.44 -7.59
C THR A 449 12.01 7.95 -8.66
N TYR A 450 11.43 8.55 -9.72
CA TYR A 450 12.16 9.22 -10.77
C TYR A 450 11.63 10.64 -11.04
N PRO A 451 12.50 11.56 -11.48
CA PRO A 451 12.10 12.92 -11.82
C PRO A 451 11.36 12.96 -13.16
N CYS A 452 10.35 13.83 -13.25
CA CYS A 452 9.64 14.19 -14.46
C CYS A 452 9.57 15.72 -14.58
N LYS A 453 9.98 16.26 -15.72
CA LYS A 453 9.88 17.69 -16.06
C LYS A 453 8.54 17.95 -16.73
N LEU A 454 7.76 18.88 -16.17
CA LEU A 454 6.44 19.26 -16.68
C LEU A 454 6.54 20.41 -17.69
N VAL A 455 5.62 20.39 -18.66
CA VAL A 455 5.50 21.44 -19.68
C VAL A 455 4.50 22.50 -19.18
N GLU A 456 4.93 23.76 -19.16
CA GLU A 456 4.10 24.89 -18.74
C GLU A 456 2.84 25.01 -19.64
N GLY A 457 1.72 25.41 -19.04
CA GLY A 457 0.44 25.59 -19.72
C GLY A 457 -0.36 24.29 -19.92
N THR A 458 0.12 23.16 -19.41
CA THR A 458 -0.59 21.88 -19.44
C THR A 458 -1.43 21.67 -18.18
N LYS A 459 -2.39 20.74 -18.23
CA LYS A 459 -3.24 20.38 -17.06
C LYS A 459 -2.40 19.78 -15.94
N SER A 460 -1.43 18.92 -16.28
CA SER A 460 -0.52 18.35 -15.28
C SER A 460 0.32 19.43 -14.60
N PHE A 461 0.88 20.40 -15.36
CA PHE A 461 1.60 21.51 -14.75
C PHE A 461 0.71 22.33 -13.80
N ALA A 462 -0.53 22.62 -14.23
CA ALA A 462 -1.48 23.34 -13.38
C ALA A 462 -1.86 22.58 -12.10
N ALA A 463 -1.98 21.24 -12.19
CA ALA A 463 -2.31 20.40 -11.06
C ALA A 463 -1.21 20.36 -9.99
N TYR A 464 0.05 20.19 -10.41
CA TYR A 464 1.19 20.13 -9.49
C TYR A 464 1.70 21.50 -9.04
N GLY A 465 1.70 22.49 -9.92
CA GLY A 465 2.28 23.81 -9.66
C GLY A 465 3.80 23.87 -9.65
N ASP A 466 4.47 22.78 -10.01
CA ASP A 466 5.92 22.61 -10.01
C ASP A 466 6.46 22.26 -11.40
N ALA A 467 7.66 22.72 -11.75
CA ALA A 467 8.29 22.41 -13.03
C ALA A 467 8.93 21.01 -13.09
N VAL A 468 9.30 20.45 -11.95
CA VAL A 468 9.88 19.11 -11.82
C VAL A 468 9.22 18.38 -10.66
N ILE A 469 8.68 17.22 -10.96
CA ILE A 469 8.04 16.33 -10.00
C ILE A 469 8.81 15.03 -9.84
N TYR A 470 8.53 14.31 -8.77
CA TYR A 470 9.17 13.03 -8.47
C TYR A 470 8.10 12.00 -8.18
N GLU A 471 8.00 10.95 -9.05
CA GLU A 471 6.93 9.97 -8.98
C GLU A 471 7.46 8.54 -9.01
N ARG A 472 6.71 7.59 -8.41
CA ARG A 472 7.07 6.18 -8.32
C ARG A 472 6.70 5.43 -9.58
N HIS A 473 7.62 4.64 -10.09
CA HIS A 473 7.48 3.83 -11.29
C HIS A 473 7.48 2.34 -10.98
N ARG A 474 6.79 1.58 -11.84
CA ARG A 474 6.78 0.11 -11.84
C ARG A 474 6.45 -0.37 -13.25
N HIS A 475 7.37 -0.25 -14.19
CA HIS A 475 7.15 -0.66 -15.58
C HIS A 475 8.43 -1.05 -16.30
N ARG A 476 8.29 -1.78 -17.41
CA ARG A 476 9.35 -2.23 -18.30
C ARG A 476 9.21 -1.67 -19.72
N TYR A 477 7.95 -1.43 -20.12
CA TYR A 477 7.60 -0.87 -21.43
C TYR A 477 7.19 0.58 -21.28
N GLU A 478 7.38 1.34 -22.37
CA GLU A 478 7.15 2.78 -22.37
C GLU A 478 6.72 3.29 -23.74
N PHE A 479 6.37 4.56 -23.82
CA PHE A 479 6.06 5.27 -25.06
C PHE A 479 7.25 5.21 -26.03
N ASN A 480 7.02 4.73 -27.27
CA ASN A 480 8.06 4.64 -28.29
C ASN A 480 8.30 6.00 -28.95
N ASN A 481 9.50 6.55 -28.77
CA ASN A 481 9.88 7.86 -29.27
C ASN A 481 9.80 8.03 -30.79
N ALA A 482 9.84 6.94 -31.55
CA ALA A 482 9.69 7.00 -33.02
C ALA A 482 8.34 7.57 -33.47
N TYR A 483 7.34 7.55 -32.59
CA TYR A 483 5.98 8.03 -32.88
C TYR A 483 5.66 9.41 -32.28
N ARG A 484 6.61 10.08 -31.58
CA ARG A 484 6.38 11.39 -30.94
C ARG A 484 5.83 12.43 -31.91
N GLU A 485 6.55 12.70 -32.98
CA GLU A 485 6.18 13.74 -33.95
C GLU A 485 4.80 13.46 -34.59
N GLN A 486 4.53 12.19 -34.91
CA GLN A 486 3.30 11.80 -35.55
C GLN A 486 2.08 11.99 -34.63
N LEU A 487 2.19 11.61 -33.35
CA LEU A 487 1.08 11.75 -32.39
C LEU A 487 0.90 13.20 -31.96
N GLN A 488 1.98 13.96 -31.78
CA GLN A 488 1.92 15.40 -31.48
C GLN A 488 1.29 16.20 -32.64
N ALA A 489 1.63 15.86 -33.88
CA ALA A 489 1.01 16.50 -35.06
C ALA A 489 -0.50 16.29 -35.15
N LYS A 490 -1.03 15.31 -34.43
CA LYS A 490 -2.48 15.04 -34.32
C LYS A 490 -3.14 15.66 -33.09
N GLY A 491 -2.38 16.36 -32.23
CA GLY A 491 -2.87 17.11 -31.08
C GLY A 491 -2.61 16.47 -29.71
N MET A 492 -1.93 15.33 -29.63
CA MET A 492 -1.46 14.81 -28.33
C MET A 492 -0.35 15.69 -27.79
N VAL A 493 -0.44 16.08 -26.52
CA VAL A 493 0.60 16.84 -25.83
C VAL A 493 1.38 15.90 -24.92
N LEU A 494 2.71 15.92 -25.00
CA LEU A 494 3.62 15.21 -24.11
C LEU A 494 3.95 16.17 -22.96
N SER A 495 3.10 16.18 -21.94
CA SER A 495 3.12 17.18 -20.86
C SER A 495 4.12 16.87 -19.76
N GLY A 496 4.62 15.62 -19.67
CA GLY A 496 5.67 15.23 -18.74
C GLY A 496 6.74 14.41 -19.45
N ILE A 497 8.01 14.79 -19.25
CA ILE A 497 9.16 14.16 -19.91
C ILE A 497 10.27 13.96 -18.88
N SER A 498 11.01 12.84 -18.95
CA SER A 498 12.20 12.64 -18.13
C SER A 498 13.24 13.77 -18.37
N PRO A 499 14.04 14.16 -17.38
CA PRO A 499 15.05 15.22 -17.55
C PRO A 499 16.06 14.96 -18.66
N SER A 500 16.28 13.69 -19.01
CA SER A 500 17.11 13.28 -20.16
C SER A 500 16.41 13.46 -21.51
N GLU A 501 15.12 13.84 -21.50
CA GLU A 501 14.22 13.98 -22.65
C GLU A 501 13.99 12.68 -23.46
N LYS A 502 14.41 11.54 -22.90
CA LYS A 502 14.31 10.24 -23.55
C LYS A 502 12.98 9.53 -23.32
N LEU A 503 12.31 9.79 -22.18
CA LEU A 503 11.11 9.08 -21.77
C LEU A 503 9.93 10.04 -21.70
N VAL A 504 8.78 9.59 -22.22
CA VAL A 504 7.50 10.29 -22.10
C VAL A 504 6.80 9.76 -20.86
N GLU A 505 6.59 10.63 -19.88
CA GLU A 505 6.03 10.29 -18.58
C GLU A 505 4.55 10.64 -18.47
N ILE A 506 4.08 11.68 -19.19
CA ILE A 506 2.70 12.14 -19.19
C ILE A 506 2.24 12.52 -20.60
N ILE A 507 1.03 12.10 -20.94
CA ILE A 507 0.32 12.52 -22.15
C ILE A 507 -0.96 13.24 -21.79
N GLU A 508 -1.37 14.24 -22.60
CA GLU A 508 -2.63 14.97 -22.44
C GLU A 508 -3.29 15.26 -23.79
N LEU A 509 -4.64 15.39 -23.73
CA LEU A 509 -5.43 16.01 -24.81
C LEU A 509 -5.95 17.37 -24.31
N PRO A 510 -5.40 18.50 -24.79
CA PRO A 510 -5.67 19.82 -24.21
C PRO A 510 -7.14 20.25 -24.38
N GLU A 511 -7.77 19.93 -25.51
CA GLU A 511 -9.16 20.29 -25.81
C GLU A 511 -10.20 19.45 -25.03
N HIS A 512 -9.77 18.33 -24.43
CA HIS A 512 -10.65 17.47 -23.62
C HIS A 512 -10.79 18.04 -22.20
N PRO A 513 -11.94 17.94 -21.52
CA PRO A 513 -12.11 18.42 -20.15
C PRO A 513 -11.02 17.93 -19.20
N TRP A 514 -10.73 16.62 -19.21
CA TRP A 514 -9.61 15.98 -18.55
C TRP A 514 -9.28 14.67 -19.26
N PHE A 515 -8.17 14.62 -19.98
CA PHE A 515 -7.65 13.38 -20.56
C PHE A 515 -6.15 13.36 -20.31
N VAL A 516 -5.77 12.65 -19.25
CA VAL A 516 -4.39 12.58 -18.77
C VAL A 516 -3.99 11.11 -18.62
N GLY A 517 -2.84 10.76 -19.16
CA GLY A 517 -2.22 9.45 -18.98
C GLY A 517 -0.83 9.61 -18.41
N VAL A 518 -0.48 8.82 -17.39
CA VAL A 518 0.84 8.86 -16.71
C VAL A 518 1.50 7.49 -16.71
N GLN A 519 2.82 7.43 -16.93
CA GLN A 519 3.57 6.17 -16.92
C GLN A 519 3.90 5.71 -15.50
N PHE A 520 3.99 6.62 -14.57
CA PHE A 520 4.21 6.37 -13.14
C PHE A 520 2.92 6.03 -12.38
N HIS A 521 3.04 5.76 -11.09
CA HIS A 521 1.97 5.36 -10.19
C HIS A 521 1.67 6.43 -9.13
N PRO A 522 0.87 7.46 -9.44
CA PRO A 522 0.58 8.56 -8.50
C PRO A 522 -0.24 8.11 -7.29
N GLU A 523 -0.97 6.99 -7.40
CA GLU A 523 -1.76 6.41 -6.31
C GLU A 523 -0.92 6.07 -5.09
N PHE A 524 0.34 5.70 -5.25
CA PHE A 524 1.22 5.35 -4.13
C PHE A 524 1.61 6.56 -3.27
N LYS A 525 1.52 7.76 -3.80
CA LYS A 525 1.88 9.00 -3.09
C LYS A 525 0.66 9.78 -2.58
N SER A 526 -0.55 9.34 -2.85
CA SER A 526 -1.76 9.98 -2.35
C SER A 526 -1.94 9.74 -0.84
N ARG A 527 -2.38 10.76 -0.12
CA ARG A 527 -2.63 10.73 1.34
C ARG A 527 -4.03 11.28 1.63
N PRO A 528 -4.71 10.82 2.69
CA PRO A 528 -6.07 11.28 3.00
C PRO A 528 -6.15 12.76 3.34
N ASN A 529 -5.10 13.31 3.96
CA ASN A 529 -4.99 14.74 4.30
C ASN A 529 -4.30 15.57 3.20
N ARG A 530 -3.82 14.94 2.13
CA ARG A 530 -3.15 15.58 1.00
C ARG A 530 -3.31 14.70 -0.24
N ALA A 531 -4.46 14.81 -0.90
CA ALA A 531 -4.73 14.05 -2.11
C ALA A 531 -3.68 14.34 -3.19
N HIS A 532 -3.31 13.31 -3.94
CA HIS A 532 -2.38 13.49 -5.05
C HIS A 532 -3.00 14.45 -6.11
N PRO A 533 -2.25 15.46 -6.60
CA PRO A 533 -2.80 16.52 -7.46
C PRO A 533 -3.60 16.01 -8.66
N LEU A 534 -3.10 14.98 -9.34
CA LEU A 534 -3.79 14.43 -10.51
C LEU A 534 -5.11 13.74 -10.16
N PHE A 535 -5.21 13.08 -9.00
CA PHE A 535 -6.47 12.52 -8.53
C PHE A 535 -7.45 13.60 -8.08
N ARG A 536 -6.96 14.62 -7.37
CA ARG A 536 -7.77 15.78 -6.99
C ARG A 536 -8.43 16.43 -8.20
N ASP A 537 -7.64 16.75 -9.22
CA ASP A 537 -8.13 17.50 -10.39
C ASP A 537 -8.93 16.62 -11.35
N PHE A 538 -8.63 15.30 -11.43
CA PHE A 538 -9.48 14.33 -12.12
C PHE A 538 -10.89 14.28 -11.50
N ILE A 539 -10.98 14.20 -10.17
CA ILE A 539 -12.27 14.20 -9.47
C ILE A 539 -12.99 15.56 -9.62
N ALA A 540 -12.25 16.67 -9.56
CA ALA A 540 -12.82 17.99 -9.82
C ALA A 540 -13.45 18.08 -11.23
N ALA A 541 -12.75 17.59 -12.25
CA ALA A 541 -13.26 17.54 -13.61
C ALA A 541 -14.50 16.62 -13.76
N ALA A 542 -14.47 15.45 -13.09
CA ALA A 542 -15.60 14.52 -13.09
C ALA A 542 -16.83 15.12 -12.37
N LYS A 543 -16.62 15.81 -11.25
CA LYS A 543 -17.67 16.47 -10.48
C LYS A 543 -18.38 17.55 -11.33
N ASN A 544 -17.62 18.35 -12.07
CA ASN A 544 -18.16 19.41 -12.94
C ASN A 544 -19.00 18.87 -14.11
N LEU A 545 -18.76 17.62 -14.54
CA LEU A 545 -19.61 16.99 -15.57
C LEU A 545 -21.02 16.65 -15.04
N SER A 546 -21.18 16.61 -13.71
CA SER A 546 -22.48 16.32 -13.07
C SER A 546 -23.36 17.56 -12.91
N GLU A 547 -22.81 18.77 -13.08
CA GLU A 547 -23.49 20.05 -13.05
C GLU A 547 -23.96 20.48 -14.48
#